data_7a5389446bf3382e68f68e59a6912f68
#
_entry.id   7a5389446bf3382e68f68e59a6912f68
#
_cell.length_a   1.000
_cell.length_b   1.000
_cell.length_c   1.000
_cell.angle_alpha   90.00
_cell.angle_beta   90.00
_cell.angle_gamma   90.00
#
_symmetry.space_group_name_H-M   'P 1'
#
loop_
_entity.id
_entity.type
_entity.pdbx_description
1 polymer ?
#
loop_
_entity_poly.entity_id
_entity_poly.type
_entity_poly.pdbx_seq_one_letter_code
_entity_poly.pdbx_strand_id
1 'polypeptide(L)'
;MDNQKLGRQTFQPGSPPVIIGHGSAAGKKERQGPLGRHFDHTCDDDAFGAKTWEQSESAMQQLALDAALKRAGLHTPDLDLLLAGDLLNQCIGSGYAARTAAIPFFGLY
;
A
#
# COMPACT_ATOMS: atom_id res chain seq x y z
N MET A 1 25.17 13.32 -3.32
CA MET A 1 25.56 12.96 -1.94
C MET A 1 25.37 11.46 -1.77
N ASP A 2 26.32 10.83 -1.13
CA ASP A 2 26.21 9.38 -0.90
C ASP A 2 25.23 9.06 0.23
N ASN A 3 24.64 7.90 0.17
CA ASN A 3 23.79 7.38 1.25
C ASN A 3 24.64 7.17 2.51
N GLN A 4 24.10 7.54 3.67
CA GLN A 4 24.81 7.40 4.94
C GLN A 4 24.01 6.56 5.93
N LYS A 5 24.70 5.69 6.65
CA LYS A 5 24.14 4.99 7.81
C LYS A 5 24.45 5.82 9.06
N LEU A 6 23.42 6.28 9.74
CA LEU A 6 23.51 7.03 10.98
C LEU A 6 23.21 6.11 12.17
N GLY A 7 24.25 5.77 12.96
CA GLY A 7 24.06 4.87 14.08
C GLY A 7 23.72 3.44 13.65
N ARG A 8 22.89 2.74 14.43
CA ARG A 8 22.63 1.31 14.24
C ARG A 8 21.49 1.01 13.27
N GLN A 9 20.45 1.85 13.23
CA GLN A 9 19.17 1.56 12.57
C GLN A 9 18.66 2.68 11.66
N THR A 10 19.42 3.77 11.54
CA THR A 10 19.03 4.91 10.73
C THR A 10 19.81 4.96 9.43
N PHE A 11 19.09 5.14 8.35
CA PHE A 11 19.67 5.31 7.02
C PHE A 11 19.21 6.64 6.45
N GLN A 12 20.17 7.46 6.05
CA GLN A 12 19.90 8.74 5.42
C GLN A 12 20.21 8.65 3.93
N PRO A 13 19.19 8.79 3.06
CA PRO A 13 19.43 8.84 1.62
C PRO A 13 20.30 10.04 1.24
N GLY A 14 21.19 9.87 0.28
CA GLY A 14 22.02 10.94 -0.25
C GLY A 14 21.22 12.03 -0.96
N SER A 15 20.10 11.66 -1.55
CA SER A 15 19.11 12.58 -2.11
C SER A 15 17.78 12.39 -1.40
N PRO A 16 17.04 13.46 -1.08
CA PRO A 16 15.72 13.34 -0.47
C PRO A 16 14.77 12.52 -1.37
N PRO A 17 14.10 11.50 -0.83
CA PRO A 17 13.06 10.79 -1.58
C PRO A 17 11.87 11.71 -1.83
N VAL A 18 11.21 11.54 -2.96
CA VAL A 18 10.02 12.29 -3.34
C VAL A 18 8.83 11.36 -3.55
N ILE A 19 7.64 11.81 -3.20
CA ILE A 19 6.39 11.09 -3.47
C ILE A 19 5.98 11.41 -4.90
N ILE A 20 5.89 10.39 -5.75
CA ILE A 20 5.53 10.53 -7.17
C ILE A 20 4.13 10.03 -7.49
N GLY A 21 3.48 9.36 -6.56
CA GLY A 21 2.12 8.87 -6.70
C GLY A 21 1.52 8.49 -5.36
N HIS A 22 0.21 8.45 -5.29
CA HIS A 22 -0.52 8.00 -4.10
C HIS A 22 -1.82 7.32 -4.53
N GLY A 23 -2.37 6.48 -3.67
CA GLY A 23 -3.62 5.80 -3.88
C GLY A 23 -4.31 5.51 -2.55
N SER A 24 -5.64 5.45 -2.59
CA SER A 24 -6.44 5.20 -1.40
C SER A 24 -7.65 4.32 -1.70
N ALA A 25 -7.95 3.43 -0.77
CA ALA A 25 -9.15 2.61 -0.77
C ALA A 25 -9.81 2.67 0.60
N ALA A 26 -11.13 2.75 0.64
CA ALA A 26 -11.87 2.89 1.90
C ALA A 26 -13.16 2.06 1.88
N GLY A 27 -13.55 1.61 3.06
CA GLY A 27 -14.79 0.92 3.29
C GLY A 27 -15.99 1.86 3.41
N LYS A 28 -17.12 1.27 3.77
CA LYS A 28 -18.42 1.94 3.82
C LYS A 28 -18.45 3.14 4.77
N LYS A 29 -17.83 3.03 5.95
CA LYS A 29 -17.86 4.10 6.95
C LYS A 29 -17.14 5.35 6.47
N GLU A 30 -15.95 5.21 5.96
CA GLU A 30 -15.14 6.32 5.43
C GLU A 30 -15.79 6.92 4.20
N ARG A 31 -16.39 6.10 3.35
CA ARG A 31 -17.17 6.58 2.20
C ARG A 31 -18.32 7.49 2.60
N GLN A 32 -19.01 7.18 3.68
CA GLN A 32 -20.12 7.97 4.22
C GLN A 32 -19.65 9.19 5.03
N GLY A 33 -18.38 9.27 5.35
CA GLY A 33 -17.78 10.37 6.09
C GLY A 33 -17.49 11.59 5.21
N PRO A 34 -17.00 12.68 5.82
CA PRO A 34 -16.77 13.95 5.13
C PRO A 34 -15.71 13.86 4.02
N LEU A 35 -14.80 12.90 4.08
CA LEU A 35 -13.74 12.69 3.10
C LEU A 35 -14.07 11.58 2.07
N GLY A 36 -15.27 11.02 2.12
CA GLY A 36 -15.65 9.87 1.30
C GLY A 36 -15.43 10.07 -0.20
N ARG A 37 -15.69 11.26 -0.71
CA ARG A 37 -15.51 11.63 -2.11
C ARG A 37 -14.05 11.76 -2.57
N HIS A 38 -13.11 11.78 -1.63
CA HIS A 38 -11.69 11.97 -1.91
C HIS A 38 -10.90 10.66 -2.03
N PHE A 39 -11.52 9.53 -1.66
CA PHE A 39 -10.88 8.22 -1.87
C PHE A 39 -10.94 7.80 -3.33
N ASP A 40 -9.88 7.15 -3.79
CA ASP A 40 -9.81 6.66 -5.17
C ASP A 40 -10.77 5.48 -5.41
N HIS A 41 -10.86 4.59 -4.42
CA HIS A 41 -11.75 3.44 -4.43
C HIS A 41 -12.54 3.37 -3.13
N THR A 42 -13.84 3.14 -3.28
CA THR A 42 -14.72 2.88 -2.13
C THR A 42 -15.62 1.69 -2.42
N CYS A 43 -16.01 0.97 -1.39
CA CYS A 43 -16.95 -0.12 -1.50
C CYS A 43 -18.10 0.05 -0.49
N ASP A 44 -19.31 -0.30 -0.89
CA ASP A 44 -20.49 -0.35 0.00
C ASP A 44 -20.47 -1.57 0.92
N ASP A 45 -19.66 -2.55 0.55
CA ASP A 45 -19.41 -3.76 1.30
C ASP A 45 -17.99 -3.72 1.87
N ASP A 46 -17.86 -3.74 3.20
CA ASP A 46 -16.57 -3.73 3.87
C ASP A 46 -15.71 -4.98 3.55
N ALA A 47 -16.34 -6.02 3.02
CA ALA A 47 -15.65 -7.22 2.57
C ALA A 47 -15.01 -7.09 1.17
N PHE A 48 -15.26 -6.03 0.42
CA PHE A 48 -14.76 -5.84 -0.95
C PHE A 48 -14.99 -7.08 -1.86
N GLY A 49 -16.13 -7.77 -1.66
CA GLY A 49 -16.46 -9.00 -2.37
C GLY A 49 -15.66 -10.23 -1.93
N ALA A 50 -14.83 -10.12 -0.91
CA ALA A 50 -14.00 -11.21 -0.41
C ALA A 50 -14.75 -12.08 0.62
N LYS A 51 -14.22 -13.29 0.84
CA LYS A 51 -14.83 -14.25 1.78
C LYS A 51 -14.29 -14.13 3.20
N THR A 52 -13.11 -13.58 3.39
CA THR A 52 -12.46 -13.39 4.68
C THR A 52 -11.98 -11.96 4.84
N TRP A 53 -11.77 -11.52 6.08
CA TRP A 53 -11.25 -10.18 6.37
C TRP A 53 -9.85 -9.98 5.83
N GLU A 54 -9.00 -11.00 5.87
CA GLU A 54 -7.65 -10.97 5.32
C GLU A 54 -7.65 -10.79 3.80
N GLN A 55 -8.57 -11.45 3.11
CA GLN A 55 -8.76 -11.26 1.67
C GLN A 55 -9.30 -9.87 1.34
N SER A 56 -10.20 -9.35 2.17
CA SER A 56 -10.74 -7.99 2.04
C SER A 56 -9.62 -6.96 2.18
N GLU A 57 -8.79 -7.08 3.19
CA GLU A 57 -7.64 -6.18 3.40
C GLU A 57 -6.63 -6.26 2.24
N SER A 58 -6.34 -7.46 1.76
CA SER A 58 -5.48 -7.65 0.57
C SER A 58 -6.06 -6.97 -0.66
N ALA A 59 -7.37 -7.06 -0.87
CA ALA A 59 -8.06 -6.40 -1.98
C ALA A 59 -7.98 -4.87 -1.88
N MET A 60 -8.18 -4.32 -0.68
CA MET A 60 -8.04 -2.88 -0.44
C MET A 60 -6.62 -2.39 -0.73
N GLN A 61 -5.61 -3.11 -0.25
CA GLN A 61 -4.21 -2.77 -0.49
C GLN A 61 -3.87 -2.80 -1.97
N GLN A 62 -4.36 -3.81 -2.70
CA GLN A 62 -4.14 -3.92 -4.14
C GLN A 62 -4.77 -2.73 -4.89
N LEU A 63 -5.99 -2.35 -4.56
CA LEU A 63 -6.67 -1.19 -5.17
C LEU A 63 -5.90 0.11 -4.91
N ALA A 64 -5.40 0.31 -3.69
CA ALA A 64 -4.62 1.49 -3.35
C ALA A 64 -3.27 1.52 -4.10
N LEU A 65 -2.59 0.38 -4.18
CA LEU A 65 -1.33 0.25 -4.94
C LEU A 65 -1.55 0.54 -6.43
N ASP A 66 -2.57 -0.05 -7.04
CA ASP A 66 -2.89 0.16 -8.45
C ASP A 66 -3.20 1.64 -8.75
N ALA A 67 -3.93 2.31 -7.86
CA ALA A 67 -4.21 3.75 -7.99
C ALA A 67 -2.93 4.59 -7.90
N ALA A 68 -2.03 4.27 -6.97
CA ALA A 68 -0.76 4.96 -6.81
C ALA A 68 0.15 4.78 -8.04
N LEU A 69 0.28 3.56 -8.53
CA LEU A 69 1.05 3.25 -9.73
C LEU A 69 0.51 3.97 -10.96
N LYS A 70 -0.81 3.96 -11.15
CA LYS A 70 -1.46 4.66 -12.25
C LYS A 70 -1.16 6.16 -12.22
N ARG A 71 -1.21 6.81 -11.05
CA ARG A 71 -0.85 8.23 -10.91
C ARG A 71 0.61 8.50 -11.21
N ALA A 72 1.48 7.61 -10.78
CA ALA A 72 2.92 7.72 -11.05
C ALA A 72 3.29 7.40 -12.51
N GLY A 73 2.38 6.85 -13.31
CA GLY A 73 2.68 6.36 -14.65
C GLY A 73 3.61 5.14 -14.65
N LEU A 74 3.56 4.34 -13.59
CA LEU A 74 4.41 3.17 -13.37
C LEU A 74 3.58 1.88 -13.39
N HIS A 75 4.30 0.77 -13.59
CA HIS A 75 3.81 -0.58 -13.45
C HIS A 75 4.58 -1.32 -12.35
N THR A 76 4.03 -2.40 -11.84
CA THR A 76 4.66 -3.17 -10.75
C THR A 76 6.13 -3.54 -11.03
N PRO A 77 6.53 -3.97 -12.24
CA PRO A 77 7.93 -4.28 -12.53
C PRO A 77 8.89 -3.09 -12.44
N ASP A 78 8.39 -1.87 -12.44
CA ASP A 78 9.21 -0.66 -12.28
C ASP A 78 9.61 -0.40 -10.83
N LEU A 79 9.05 -1.16 -9.89
CA LEU A 79 9.32 -1.04 -8.47
C LEU A 79 10.49 -1.93 -8.04
N ASP A 80 11.39 -1.40 -7.25
CA ASP A 80 12.54 -2.13 -6.69
C ASP A 80 12.21 -2.80 -5.36
N LEU A 81 11.28 -2.23 -4.60
CA LEU A 81 10.92 -2.69 -3.26
C LEU A 81 9.50 -2.28 -2.90
N LEU A 82 8.78 -3.15 -2.22
CA LEU A 82 7.50 -2.87 -1.61
C LEU A 82 7.62 -2.97 -0.08
N LEU A 83 7.27 -1.89 0.61
CA LEU A 83 7.15 -1.86 2.07
C LEU A 83 5.66 -1.78 2.40
N ALA A 84 5.15 -2.73 3.14
CA ALA A 84 3.74 -2.72 3.52
C ALA A 84 3.51 -3.40 4.87
N GLY A 85 2.43 -3.05 5.51
CA GLY A 85 1.98 -3.63 6.77
C GLY A 85 0.46 -3.64 6.85
N ASP A 86 -0.05 -4.36 7.82
CA ASP A 86 -1.45 -4.43 8.14
C ASP A 86 -1.64 -4.59 9.66
N LEU A 87 -2.83 -4.30 10.13
CA LEU A 87 -3.16 -4.42 11.55
C LEU A 87 -4.05 -5.63 11.86
N LEU A 88 -4.56 -6.28 10.82
CA LEU A 88 -5.50 -7.37 10.99
C LEU A 88 -4.80 -8.65 11.42
N ASN A 89 -3.71 -9.01 10.77
CA ASN A 89 -3.03 -10.30 11.02
C ASN A 89 -1.55 -10.29 10.61
N GLN A 90 -0.74 -9.46 11.24
CA GLN A 90 0.73 -9.50 11.20
C GLN A 90 1.33 -9.69 9.79
N CYS A 91 1.04 -8.80 8.87
CA CYS A 91 1.52 -8.80 7.49
C CYS A 91 0.94 -9.92 6.59
N ILE A 92 -0.05 -10.67 7.02
CA ILE A 92 -0.67 -11.70 6.17
C ILE A 92 -1.41 -11.03 5.00
N GLY A 93 -2.27 -10.04 5.28
CA GLY A 93 -2.99 -9.29 4.25
C GLY A 93 -2.05 -8.62 3.26
N SER A 94 -1.06 -7.91 3.75
CA SER A 94 -0.06 -7.25 2.91
C SER A 94 0.83 -8.24 2.16
N GLY A 95 1.21 -9.36 2.78
CA GLY A 95 1.97 -10.42 2.12
C GLY A 95 1.22 -11.03 0.94
N TYR A 96 -0.08 -11.30 1.09
CA TYR A 96 -0.92 -11.78 -0.01
C TYR A 96 -1.10 -10.72 -1.11
N ALA A 97 -1.30 -9.46 -0.75
CA ALA A 97 -1.39 -8.37 -1.72
C ALA A 97 -0.08 -8.21 -2.52
N ALA A 98 1.07 -8.33 -1.86
CA ALA A 98 2.38 -8.22 -2.48
C ALA A 98 2.77 -9.41 -3.35
N ARG A 99 2.16 -10.58 -3.13
CA ARG A 99 2.54 -11.85 -3.79
C ARG A 99 2.54 -11.77 -5.31
N THR A 100 1.58 -11.06 -5.89
CA THR A 100 1.45 -10.94 -7.34
C THR A 100 2.42 -9.92 -7.95
N ALA A 101 3.04 -9.08 -7.10
CA ALA A 101 3.94 -8.03 -7.57
C ALA A 101 5.28 -8.59 -8.06
N ALA A 102 5.70 -9.76 -7.56
CA ALA A 102 6.97 -10.43 -7.90
C ALA A 102 8.21 -9.53 -7.70
N ILE A 103 8.16 -8.64 -6.72
CA ILE A 103 9.25 -7.75 -6.32
C ILE A 103 9.62 -8.00 -4.85
N PRO A 104 10.82 -7.59 -4.41
CA PRO A 104 11.17 -7.68 -3.00
C PRO A 104 10.15 -7.01 -2.10
N PHE A 105 9.71 -7.71 -1.07
CA PHE A 105 8.70 -7.27 -0.10
C PHE A 105 9.27 -7.25 1.30
N PHE A 106 9.02 -6.17 2.02
CA PHE A 106 9.36 -6.04 3.43
C PHE A 106 8.10 -5.74 4.24
N GLY A 107 7.71 -6.68 5.09
CA GLY A 107 6.55 -6.56 5.97
C GLY A 107 6.87 -5.68 7.18
N LEU A 108 5.98 -4.76 7.49
CA LEU A 108 6.04 -3.88 8.65
C LEU A 108 5.02 -4.36 9.68
N TYR A 109 5.44 -4.49 10.93
CA TYR A 109 4.61 -4.93 12.05
C TYR A 109 4.20 -3.75 12.94
#